data_df38c91412b1ba13b07a1245ceb6f134
#
_entry.id   df38c91412b1ba13b07a1245ceb6f134
#
_cell.length_a   1.000
_cell.length_b   1.000
_cell.length_c   1.000
_cell.angle_alpha   90.00
_cell.angle_beta   90.00
_cell.angle_gamma   90.00
#
_symmetry.space_group_name_H-M   'P 1'
#
loop_
_entity.id
_entity.type
_entity.pdbx_description
1 polymer ?
#
loop_
_entity_poly.entity_id
_entity_poly.type
_entity_poly.pdbx_seq_one_letter_code
_entity_poly.pdbx_strand_id
1 'polypeptide(L)'
;MTSWIKSANALNCHFPIQNLPYGVFATGDEAARCGVAIGDMIVDLALLETAGLINAGGSAPVFDRPALNGFMGLGKTSWDSVREQLISLLVEGGNDALSSNDTLSTKALVPMNLAQMFLPFSVAEYTDFYSGRQHALNVGTMFRGPENALPPNWLHLPIGYNGRASTVIVSGTDIKRPVGQVKAPTDNTPSFKPCARLDIELEMGAVVGMPSEMGEPITVQQADDMIFGYVILNDWSARDIQAWEYQPLGPFQAKAFATSISPWVVTKAALAPFRVSTPPREKELLPYLNEPGPMLYDIDLEIYMRPEGTAHASKIARTNYKQMYFSAAQQLAHHAVSGCKMNTGDLLGSGTISGPERTQFGSLLELSWGGKDPLRLEGGETRSFIEDGDTLTLTGWAEGDGYRIGFGECTGKILPAPNFKG
;
A
#
# COMPACT_ATOMS: atom_id res chain seq x y z
N MET A 1 -24.35 0.77 -11.09
CA MET A 1 -24.87 0.06 -9.89
C MET A 1 -24.90 1.07 -8.78
N THR A 2 -26.04 1.24 -8.09
CA THR A 2 -26.23 2.19 -6.99
C THR A 2 -26.54 1.44 -5.69
N SER A 3 -26.18 2.05 -4.55
CA SER A 3 -26.46 1.51 -3.23
C SER A 3 -27.64 2.26 -2.59
N TRP A 4 -28.40 1.59 -1.72
CA TRP A 4 -29.37 2.26 -0.85
C TRP A 4 -28.69 3.15 0.22
N ILE A 5 -27.38 2.97 0.47
CA ILE A 5 -26.56 3.88 1.28
C ILE A 5 -26.18 5.08 0.43
N LYS A 6 -26.85 6.19 0.64
CA LYS A 6 -26.79 7.37 -0.27
C LYS A 6 -25.40 7.96 -0.43
N SER A 7 -24.59 8.00 0.62
CA SER A 7 -23.21 8.53 0.57
C SER A 7 -22.30 7.76 -0.39
N ALA A 8 -22.58 6.48 -0.63
CA ALA A 8 -21.85 5.64 -1.57
C ALA A 8 -22.07 6.01 -3.05
N ASN A 9 -23.10 6.80 -3.37
CA ASN A 9 -23.48 7.13 -4.75
C ASN A 9 -22.94 8.52 -5.18
N ALA A 10 -22.18 9.21 -4.32
CA ALA A 10 -21.57 10.48 -4.70
C ALA A 10 -20.47 10.28 -5.74
N LEU A 11 -20.38 11.16 -6.75
CA LEU A 11 -19.43 11.06 -7.86
C LEU A 11 -17.96 10.92 -7.42
N ASN A 12 -17.59 11.59 -6.32
CA ASN A 12 -16.24 11.56 -5.77
C ASN A 12 -16.10 10.61 -4.58
N CYS A 13 -17.06 9.69 -4.39
CA CYS A 13 -16.98 8.72 -3.31
C CYS A 13 -15.86 7.71 -3.60
N HIS A 14 -14.96 7.53 -2.64
CA HIS A 14 -13.89 6.53 -2.74
C HIS A 14 -14.38 5.11 -2.45
N PHE A 15 -15.53 4.97 -1.80
CA PHE A 15 -16.10 3.69 -1.38
C PHE A 15 -17.51 3.45 -1.93
N PRO A 16 -17.70 3.51 -3.27
CA PRO A 16 -18.98 3.11 -3.86
C PRO A 16 -19.17 1.58 -3.74
N ILE A 17 -20.37 1.11 -4.05
CA ILE A 17 -20.70 -0.34 -4.03
C ILE A 17 -19.79 -1.19 -4.94
N GLN A 18 -19.18 -0.59 -5.96
CA GLN A 18 -18.20 -1.24 -6.83
C GLN A 18 -16.89 -1.56 -6.12
N ASN A 19 -16.54 -0.82 -5.05
CA ASN A 19 -15.29 -0.99 -4.30
C ASN A 19 -15.44 -2.07 -3.22
N LEU A 20 -16.07 -1.75 -2.09
CA LEU A 20 -16.21 -2.60 -0.91
C LEU A 20 -14.86 -3.10 -0.37
N PRO A 21 -13.92 -2.21 -0.02
CA PRO A 21 -12.62 -2.64 0.49
C PRO A 21 -12.74 -3.11 1.94
N TYR A 22 -11.92 -4.09 2.31
CA TYR A 22 -11.90 -4.71 3.63
C TYR A 22 -10.93 -4.01 4.56
N GLY A 23 -11.30 -3.88 5.84
CA GLY A 23 -10.46 -3.32 6.89
C GLY A 23 -10.77 -3.92 8.25
N VAL A 24 -10.04 -3.46 9.27
CA VAL A 24 -10.25 -3.83 10.67
C VAL A 24 -10.46 -2.57 11.47
N PHE A 25 -11.51 -2.54 12.28
CA PHE A 25 -11.92 -1.38 13.04
C PHE A 25 -12.43 -1.74 14.45
N ALA A 26 -12.44 -0.76 15.33
CA ALA A 26 -13.15 -0.81 16.61
C ALA A 26 -13.90 0.50 16.84
N THR A 27 -14.92 0.45 17.71
CA THR A 27 -15.69 1.60 18.18
C THR A 27 -15.68 1.65 19.70
N GLY A 28 -15.31 2.80 20.27
CA GLY A 28 -15.18 2.93 21.74
C GLY A 28 -14.24 1.86 22.30
N ASP A 29 -14.71 1.15 23.32
CA ASP A 29 -13.96 0.07 24.00
C ASP A 29 -14.25 -1.33 23.44
N GLU A 30 -14.91 -1.43 22.29
CA GLU A 30 -15.22 -2.73 21.67
C GLU A 30 -13.97 -3.38 21.06
N ALA A 31 -13.98 -4.70 20.95
CA ALA A 31 -12.92 -5.45 20.31
C ALA A 31 -12.81 -5.12 18.80
N ALA A 32 -11.60 -5.08 18.30
CA ALA A 32 -11.35 -4.90 16.86
C ALA A 32 -11.90 -6.09 16.06
N ARG A 33 -12.53 -5.79 14.92
CA ARG A 33 -13.21 -6.75 14.05
C ARG A 33 -13.19 -6.32 12.59
N CYS A 34 -13.51 -7.22 11.68
CA CYS A 34 -13.47 -6.96 10.25
C CYS A 34 -14.69 -6.16 9.78
N GLY A 35 -14.47 -5.24 8.85
CA GLY A 35 -15.50 -4.44 8.21
C GLY A 35 -15.21 -4.17 6.75
N VAL A 36 -16.21 -3.67 6.04
CA VAL A 36 -16.12 -3.21 4.65
C VAL A 36 -16.56 -1.76 4.57
N ALA A 37 -15.78 -0.93 3.87
CA ALA A 37 -16.15 0.47 3.63
C ALA A 37 -17.21 0.59 2.53
N ILE A 38 -18.20 1.45 2.77
CA ILE A 38 -19.21 1.87 1.79
C ILE A 38 -19.69 3.29 2.09
N GLY A 39 -19.51 4.21 1.15
CA GLY A 39 -19.79 5.62 1.37
C GLY A 39 -18.96 6.18 2.51
N ASP A 40 -19.62 6.73 3.52
CA ASP A 40 -19.05 7.21 4.77
C ASP A 40 -19.24 6.25 5.96
N MET A 41 -19.66 5.00 5.66
CA MET A 41 -19.99 3.97 6.64
C MET A 41 -19.04 2.77 6.53
N ILE A 42 -18.93 2.05 7.64
CA ILE A 42 -18.32 0.72 7.73
C ILE A 42 -19.44 -0.30 7.95
N VAL A 43 -19.52 -1.31 7.10
CA VAL A 43 -20.38 -2.47 7.33
C VAL A 43 -19.67 -3.43 8.26
N ASP A 44 -20.23 -3.70 9.43
CA ASP A 44 -19.71 -4.64 10.42
C ASP A 44 -19.95 -6.08 9.95
N LEU A 45 -18.90 -6.73 9.45
CA LEU A 45 -19.00 -8.09 8.91
C LEU A 45 -19.24 -9.13 10.01
N ALA A 46 -18.73 -8.92 11.22
CA ALA A 46 -18.95 -9.84 12.34
C ALA A 46 -20.43 -9.90 12.75
N LEU A 47 -21.11 -8.76 12.74
CA LEU A 47 -22.56 -8.70 12.99
C LEU A 47 -23.35 -9.36 11.86
N LEU A 48 -22.98 -9.13 10.59
CA LEU A 48 -23.66 -9.76 9.46
C LEU A 48 -23.47 -11.28 9.44
N GLU A 49 -22.26 -11.76 9.75
CA GLU A 49 -21.95 -13.20 9.85
C GLU A 49 -22.75 -13.84 11.00
N THR A 50 -22.78 -13.20 12.17
CA THR A 50 -23.57 -13.65 13.33
C THR A 50 -25.07 -13.68 13.04
N ALA A 51 -25.57 -12.72 12.27
CA ALA A 51 -27.00 -12.68 11.85
C ALA A 51 -27.30 -13.66 10.71
N GLY A 52 -26.33 -14.37 10.16
CA GLY A 52 -26.49 -15.30 9.05
C GLY A 52 -26.77 -14.63 7.70
N LEU A 53 -26.49 -13.32 7.57
CA LEU A 53 -26.69 -12.58 6.33
C LEU A 53 -25.51 -12.76 5.35
N ILE A 54 -24.33 -13.10 5.88
CA ILE A 54 -23.14 -13.48 5.08
C ILE A 54 -22.54 -14.76 5.64
N ASN A 55 -21.93 -15.54 4.76
CA ASN A 55 -21.21 -16.76 5.12
C ASN A 55 -19.93 -16.87 4.28
N ALA A 56 -18.78 -16.91 4.95
CA ALA A 56 -17.48 -17.05 4.29
C ALA A 56 -17.17 -18.49 3.82
N GLY A 57 -18.00 -19.48 4.16
CA GLY A 57 -17.80 -20.89 3.78
C GLY A 57 -16.81 -21.65 4.67
N GLY A 58 -16.28 -21.03 5.73
CA GLY A 58 -15.40 -21.66 6.71
C GLY A 58 -16.16 -22.49 7.75
N SER A 59 -15.45 -23.30 8.54
CA SER A 59 -16.01 -24.10 9.64
C SER A 59 -16.33 -23.30 10.92
N ALA A 60 -15.87 -22.04 10.99
CA ALA A 60 -16.09 -21.13 12.11
C ALA A 60 -16.17 -19.68 11.60
N PRO A 61 -16.75 -18.73 12.39
CA PRO A 61 -16.73 -17.31 12.08
C PRO A 61 -15.31 -16.78 11.89
N VAL A 62 -15.14 -15.88 10.91
CA VAL A 62 -13.83 -15.33 10.54
C VAL A 62 -13.76 -13.81 10.66
N PHE A 63 -14.90 -13.11 10.75
CA PHE A 63 -14.95 -11.65 10.76
C PHE A 63 -14.97 -11.03 12.17
N ASP A 64 -15.13 -11.81 13.23
CA ASP A 64 -15.01 -11.39 14.62
C ASP A 64 -13.56 -11.27 15.12
N ARG A 65 -12.58 -11.28 14.20
CA ARG A 65 -11.15 -11.27 14.47
C ARG A 65 -10.53 -9.91 14.20
N PRO A 66 -9.41 -9.57 14.89
CA PRO A 66 -8.69 -8.32 14.69
C PRO A 66 -7.76 -8.36 13.45
N ALA A 67 -8.00 -9.26 12.50
CA ALA A 67 -7.21 -9.41 11.28
C ALA A 67 -7.97 -10.20 10.21
N LEU A 68 -7.80 -9.82 8.95
CA LEU A 68 -8.42 -10.48 7.78
C LEU A 68 -7.80 -11.83 7.41
N ASN A 69 -6.67 -12.24 8.03
CA ASN A 69 -5.92 -13.45 7.65
C ASN A 69 -6.80 -14.70 7.62
N GLY A 70 -7.72 -14.87 8.58
CA GLY A 70 -8.66 -15.99 8.60
C GLY A 70 -9.55 -16.05 7.36
N PHE A 71 -10.09 -14.91 6.94
CA PHE A 71 -10.90 -14.79 5.73
C PHE A 71 -10.05 -14.96 4.45
N MET A 72 -8.91 -14.28 4.38
CA MET A 72 -8.02 -14.35 3.21
C MET A 72 -7.57 -15.78 2.93
N GLY A 73 -7.23 -16.54 3.98
CA GLY A 73 -6.79 -17.94 3.87
C GLY A 73 -7.85 -18.92 3.36
N LEU A 74 -9.15 -18.54 3.31
CA LEU A 74 -10.22 -19.37 2.73
C LEU A 74 -10.17 -19.41 1.19
N GLY A 75 -9.45 -18.48 0.55
CA GLY A 75 -9.20 -18.48 -0.87
C GLY A 75 -10.30 -17.83 -1.71
N LYS A 76 -10.02 -17.77 -3.02
CA LYS A 76 -10.77 -16.96 -4.00
C LYS A 76 -12.28 -17.26 -4.02
N THR A 77 -12.69 -18.52 -3.92
CA THR A 77 -14.13 -18.89 -3.92
C THR A 77 -14.88 -18.21 -2.77
N SER A 78 -14.29 -18.19 -1.58
CA SER A 78 -14.85 -17.50 -0.42
C SER A 78 -14.85 -15.98 -0.59
N TRP A 79 -13.79 -15.41 -1.15
CA TRP A 79 -13.70 -13.97 -1.42
C TRP A 79 -14.79 -13.49 -2.38
N ASP A 80 -14.97 -14.21 -3.49
CA ASP A 80 -15.98 -13.91 -4.51
C ASP A 80 -17.40 -14.08 -3.91
N SER A 81 -17.66 -15.17 -3.18
CA SER A 81 -18.95 -15.45 -2.56
C SER A 81 -19.35 -14.37 -1.55
N VAL A 82 -18.45 -13.97 -0.63
CA VAL A 82 -18.76 -12.91 0.35
C VAL A 82 -18.99 -11.57 -0.34
N ARG A 83 -18.21 -11.24 -1.38
CA ARG A 83 -18.41 -10.02 -2.16
C ARG A 83 -19.79 -10.01 -2.82
N GLU A 84 -20.23 -11.11 -3.42
CA GLU A 84 -21.57 -11.23 -4.04
C GLU A 84 -22.69 -11.06 -3.00
N GLN A 85 -22.57 -11.70 -1.83
CA GLN A 85 -23.52 -11.54 -0.73
C GLN A 85 -23.60 -10.08 -0.25
N LEU A 86 -22.45 -9.40 -0.09
CA LEU A 86 -22.42 -7.98 0.30
C LEU A 86 -23.05 -7.08 -0.77
N ILE A 87 -22.73 -7.29 -2.05
CA ILE A 87 -23.36 -6.54 -3.14
C ILE A 87 -24.88 -6.74 -3.11
N SER A 88 -25.36 -7.97 -2.94
CA SER A 88 -26.79 -8.28 -2.85
C SER A 88 -27.49 -7.55 -1.71
N LEU A 89 -26.85 -7.43 -0.53
CA LEU A 89 -27.40 -6.73 0.65
C LEU A 89 -27.34 -5.20 0.54
N LEU A 90 -26.41 -4.65 -0.26
CA LEU A 90 -26.09 -3.22 -0.29
C LEU A 90 -26.57 -2.51 -1.56
N VAL A 91 -26.91 -3.24 -2.62
CA VAL A 91 -27.44 -2.67 -3.85
C VAL A 91 -28.89 -2.21 -3.69
N GLU A 92 -29.22 -1.11 -4.30
CA GLU A 92 -30.60 -0.61 -4.35
C GLU A 92 -31.53 -1.62 -5.07
N GLY A 93 -32.61 -2.01 -4.39
CA GLY A 93 -33.54 -3.03 -4.90
C GLY A 93 -33.01 -4.47 -4.83
N GLY A 94 -31.94 -4.72 -4.11
CA GLY A 94 -31.39 -6.06 -3.86
C GLY A 94 -32.09 -6.79 -2.71
N ASN A 95 -31.34 -7.63 -1.97
CA ASN A 95 -31.83 -8.33 -0.79
C ASN A 95 -32.06 -7.33 0.35
N ASP A 96 -33.28 -7.19 0.81
CA ASP A 96 -33.71 -6.22 1.83
C ASP A 96 -33.51 -6.68 3.29
N ALA A 97 -32.95 -7.87 3.52
CA ALA A 97 -32.80 -8.44 4.86
C ALA A 97 -32.01 -7.55 5.84
N LEU A 98 -31.09 -6.73 5.31
CA LEU A 98 -30.36 -5.71 6.09
C LEU A 98 -31.11 -4.37 6.11
N SER A 99 -31.53 -3.87 4.96
CA SER A 99 -32.13 -2.52 4.83
C SER A 99 -33.54 -2.43 5.44
N SER A 100 -34.29 -3.53 5.49
CA SER A 100 -35.62 -3.60 6.13
C SER A 100 -35.57 -3.87 7.64
N ASN A 101 -34.37 -4.19 8.19
CA ASN A 101 -34.17 -4.46 9.62
C ASN A 101 -33.51 -3.26 10.31
N ASP A 102 -34.29 -2.29 10.75
CA ASP A 102 -33.81 -1.06 11.39
C ASP A 102 -32.86 -1.30 12.57
N THR A 103 -33.15 -2.33 13.38
CA THR A 103 -32.33 -2.66 14.56
C THR A 103 -30.96 -3.18 14.15
N LEU A 104 -30.87 -4.05 13.14
CA LEU A 104 -29.64 -4.62 12.67
C LEU A 104 -28.84 -3.58 11.84
N SER A 105 -29.51 -2.89 10.92
CA SER A 105 -28.85 -1.90 10.05
C SER A 105 -28.23 -0.75 10.86
N THR A 106 -28.91 -0.26 11.90
CA THR A 106 -28.36 0.78 12.81
C THR A 106 -27.11 0.32 13.54
N LYS A 107 -26.99 -0.98 13.87
CA LYS A 107 -25.81 -1.54 14.54
C LYS A 107 -24.69 -1.90 13.56
N ALA A 108 -25.05 -2.44 12.41
CA ALA A 108 -24.12 -2.97 11.43
C ALA A 108 -23.51 -1.87 10.54
N LEU A 109 -24.13 -0.69 10.44
CA LEU A 109 -23.61 0.45 9.68
C LEU A 109 -22.99 1.47 10.64
N VAL A 110 -21.67 1.41 10.79
CA VAL A 110 -20.90 2.26 11.69
C VAL A 110 -20.38 3.47 10.92
N PRO A 111 -20.66 4.73 11.34
CA PRO A 111 -20.02 5.91 10.74
C PRO A 111 -18.50 5.84 10.84
N MET A 112 -17.77 6.06 9.73
CA MET A 112 -16.30 5.95 9.70
C MET A 112 -15.60 6.88 10.70
N ASN A 113 -16.17 8.07 10.93
CA ASN A 113 -15.62 9.06 11.86
C ASN A 113 -15.71 8.66 13.33
N LEU A 114 -16.45 7.60 13.67
CA LEU A 114 -16.55 7.03 15.02
C LEU A 114 -15.65 5.80 15.21
N ALA A 115 -15.02 5.34 14.13
CA ALA A 115 -14.22 4.13 14.15
C ALA A 115 -12.72 4.45 14.26
N GLN A 116 -12.01 3.67 15.07
CA GLN A 116 -10.56 3.58 15.03
C GLN A 116 -10.18 2.44 14.09
N MET A 117 -9.31 2.74 13.11
CA MET A 117 -8.80 1.74 12.18
C MET A 117 -7.51 1.10 12.70
N PHE A 118 -7.32 -0.17 12.37
CA PHE A 118 -6.14 -0.98 12.70
C PHE A 118 -5.50 -1.52 11.43
N LEU A 119 -4.34 -2.19 11.56
CA LEU A 119 -3.78 -2.96 10.45
C LEU A 119 -4.84 -3.95 9.95
N PRO A 120 -5.16 -3.95 8.65
CA PRO A 120 -6.23 -4.79 8.12
C PRO A 120 -5.92 -6.29 8.19
N PHE A 121 -4.65 -6.64 8.28
CA PHE A 121 -4.17 -8.01 8.42
C PHE A 121 -2.90 -8.06 9.28
N SER A 122 -2.64 -9.21 9.88
CA SER A 122 -1.35 -9.50 10.50
C SER A 122 -0.32 -9.73 9.41
N VAL A 123 0.67 -8.86 9.31
CA VAL A 123 1.75 -8.97 8.33
C VAL A 123 2.65 -10.13 8.72
N ALA A 124 2.64 -11.22 7.92
CA ALA A 124 3.46 -12.38 8.20
C ALA A 124 4.92 -12.11 7.88
N GLU A 125 5.20 -11.68 6.64
CA GLU A 125 6.51 -11.22 6.18
C GLU A 125 6.33 -9.99 5.27
N TYR A 126 7.41 -9.21 5.09
CA TYR A 126 7.42 -8.05 4.21
C TYR A 126 8.62 -8.15 3.27
N THR A 127 8.36 -8.04 1.98
CA THR A 127 9.39 -7.92 0.95
C THR A 127 9.13 -6.65 0.16
N ASP A 128 10.15 -5.81 0.04
CA ASP A 128 10.08 -4.61 -0.78
C ASP A 128 10.84 -4.83 -2.08
N PHE A 129 10.19 -4.48 -3.19
CA PHE A 129 10.75 -4.59 -4.53
C PHE A 129 11.24 -3.24 -5.05
N TYR A 130 12.04 -3.30 -6.10
CA TYR A 130 12.58 -2.12 -6.79
C TYR A 130 12.10 -2.09 -8.23
N SER A 131 10.76 -2.23 -8.43
CA SER A 131 10.16 -2.50 -9.75
C SER A 131 9.74 -1.26 -10.54
N GLY A 132 9.96 -0.05 -10.00
CA GLY A 132 9.70 1.22 -10.65
C GLY A 132 10.87 1.65 -11.53
N ARG A 133 10.71 1.57 -12.88
CA ARG A 133 11.81 1.87 -13.82
C ARG A 133 12.30 3.31 -13.71
N GLN A 134 11.38 4.27 -13.65
CA GLN A 134 11.78 5.69 -13.60
C GLN A 134 12.49 6.02 -12.30
N HIS A 135 11.99 5.51 -11.17
CA HIS A 135 12.67 5.65 -9.88
C HIS A 135 14.08 5.05 -9.93
N ALA A 136 14.22 3.82 -10.43
CA ALA A 136 15.53 3.17 -10.54
C ALA A 136 16.52 3.95 -11.43
N LEU A 137 16.03 4.54 -12.52
CA LEU A 137 16.83 5.41 -13.38
C LEU A 137 17.26 6.69 -12.67
N ASN A 138 16.33 7.38 -12.01
CA ASN A 138 16.61 8.65 -11.35
C ASN A 138 17.64 8.46 -10.22
N VAL A 139 17.37 7.52 -9.31
CA VAL A 139 18.26 7.20 -8.19
C VAL A 139 19.62 6.69 -8.68
N GLY A 140 19.62 5.79 -9.67
CA GLY A 140 20.84 5.30 -10.26
C GLY A 140 21.66 6.39 -10.93
N THR A 141 21.03 7.31 -11.64
CA THR A 141 21.70 8.48 -12.25
C THR A 141 22.34 9.36 -11.18
N MET A 142 21.64 9.64 -10.08
CA MET A 142 22.18 10.44 -8.98
C MET A 142 23.40 9.81 -8.31
N PHE A 143 23.42 8.49 -8.16
CA PHE A 143 24.47 7.79 -7.41
C PHE A 143 25.60 7.20 -8.27
N ARG A 144 25.32 6.83 -9.52
CA ARG A 144 26.26 6.10 -10.38
C ARG A 144 26.49 6.77 -11.75
N GLY A 145 25.78 7.87 -12.03
CA GLY A 145 25.76 8.51 -13.35
C GLY A 145 24.80 7.80 -14.34
N PRO A 146 24.39 8.51 -15.41
CA PRO A 146 23.37 8.04 -16.34
C PRO A 146 23.75 6.73 -17.08
N GLU A 147 25.04 6.54 -17.37
CA GLU A 147 25.53 5.34 -18.09
C GLU A 147 25.40 4.05 -17.26
N ASN A 148 25.36 4.16 -15.93
CA ASN A 148 25.29 3.04 -14.98
C ASN A 148 24.04 3.11 -14.10
N ALA A 149 22.98 3.77 -14.58
CA ALA A 149 21.80 4.02 -13.78
C ALA A 149 21.09 2.72 -13.37
N LEU A 150 20.89 1.78 -14.29
CA LEU A 150 20.28 0.48 -14.00
C LEU A 150 21.35 -0.60 -13.81
N PRO A 151 21.27 -1.41 -12.74
CA PRO A 151 22.09 -2.62 -12.62
C PRO A 151 21.83 -3.60 -13.78
N PRO A 152 22.80 -4.45 -14.17
CA PRO A 152 22.66 -5.35 -15.33
C PRO A 152 21.47 -6.31 -15.26
N ASN A 153 21.08 -6.73 -14.06
CA ASN A 153 19.95 -7.64 -13.82
C ASN A 153 18.58 -6.93 -13.75
N TRP A 154 18.55 -5.60 -13.66
CA TRP A 154 17.31 -4.85 -13.39
C TRP A 154 16.22 -5.07 -14.45
N LEU A 155 16.59 -5.12 -15.74
CA LEU A 155 15.64 -5.33 -16.83
C LEU A 155 15.19 -6.80 -16.99
N HIS A 156 15.77 -7.72 -16.23
CA HIS A 156 15.56 -9.16 -16.39
C HIS A 156 14.73 -9.80 -15.27
N LEU A 157 14.73 -9.22 -14.08
CA LEU A 157 14.03 -9.76 -12.92
C LEU A 157 13.62 -8.63 -11.93
N PRO A 158 12.52 -8.79 -11.20
CA PRO A 158 12.17 -7.88 -10.13
C PRO A 158 13.13 -8.06 -8.95
N ILE A 159 13.97 -7.04 -8.71
CA ILE A 159 14.89 -6.99 -7.56
C ILE A 159 14.08 -6.65 -6.32
N GLY A 160 14.33 -7.36 -5.22
CA GLY A 160 13.70 -7.10 -3.93
C GLY A 160 14.64 -7.38 -2.77
N TYR A 161 14.27 -6.92 -1.59
CA TYR A 161 14.94 -7.22 -0.33
C TYR A 161 13.92 -7.53 0.76
N ASN A 162 14.34 -8.30 1.78
CA ASN A 162 13.47 -8.59 2.93
C ASN A 162 13.35 -7.34 3.80
N GLY A 163 12.14 -6.80 3.85
CA GLY A 163 11.76 -5.70 4.73
C GLY A 163 11.52 -6.14 6.16
N ARG A 164 11.12 -5.21 7.02
CA ARG A 164 10.84 -5.51 8.42
C ARG A 164 9.34 -5.53 8.68
N ALA A 165 8.74 -6.73 8.74
CA ALA A 165 7.30 -6.92 8.97
C ALA A 165 6.82 -6.29 10.30
N SER A 166 7.63 -6.35 11.36
CA SER A 166 7.26 -5.86 12.70
C SER A 166 7.14 -4.34 12.81
N THR A 167 7.54 -3.58 11.81
CA THR A 167 7.43 -2.13 11.76
C THR A 167 6.52 -1.64 10.64
N VAL A 168 5.73 -2.55 10.05
CA VAL A 168 4.57 -2.18 9.24
C VAL A 168 3.48 -1.69 10.19
N ILE A 169 2.99 -0.47 9.95
CA ILE A 169 2.04 0.23 10.80
C ILE A 169 0.87 0.77 9.98
N VAL A 170 -0.27 0.96 10.64
CA VAL A 170 -1.46 1.53 10.00
C VAL A 170 -1.34 3.05 9.83
N SER A 171 -1.93 3.56 8.77
CA SER A 171 -2.15 5.00 8.51
C SER A 171 -2.65 5.74 9.76
N GLY A 172 -2.15 6.96 9.98
CA GLY A 172 -2.45 7.78 11.16
C GLY A 172 -1.50 7.57 12.33
N THR A 173 -0.59 6.58 12.25
CA THR A 173 0.46 6.38 13.26
C THR A 173 1.61 7.37 13.02
N ASP A 174 2.01 8.09 14.06
CA ASP A 174 3.13 9.02 14.00
C ASP A 174 4.48 8.31 13.87
N ILE A 175 5.40 8.90 13.11
CA ILE A 175 6.72 8.34 12.81
C ILE A 175 7.80 9.10 13.58
N LYS A 176 8.49 8.43 14.47
CA LYS A 176 9.67 9.01 15.10
C LYS A 176 10.84 9.03 14.12
N ARG A 177 11.47 10.22 13.97
CA ARG A 177 12.68 10.35 13.14
C ARG A 177 13.74 9.34 13.62
N PRO A 178 14.28 8.48 12.74
CA PRO A 178 15.28 7.50 13.14
C PRO A 178 16.63 8.13 13.45
N VAL A 179 17.39 7.45 14.29
CA VAL A 179 18.80 7.73 14.57
C VAL A 179 19.66 6.59 14.03
N GLY A 180 20.87 6.92 13.57
CA GLY A 180 21.76 5.89 13.04
C GLY A 180 23.15 6.40 12.74
N GLN A 181 23.99 5.52 12.21
CA GLN A 181 25.31 5.91 11.68
C GLN A 181 25.17 6.62 10.34
N VAL A 182 25.78 7.76 10.22
CA VAL A 182 25.85 8.56 9.01
C VAL A 182 27.29 8.93 8.74
N LYS A 183 27.73 8.85 7.48
CA LYS A 183 29.05 9.27 7.05
C LYS A 183 28.98 10.03 5.73
N ALA A 184 29.36 11.31 5.74
CA ALA A 184 29.54 12.04 4.49
C ALA A 184 30.80 11.55 3.75
N PRO A 185 30.87 11.70 2.42
CA PRO A 185 32.05 11.30 1.65
C PRO A 185 33.37 11.94 2.12
N THR A 186 33.27 13.14 2.69
CA THR A 186 34.43 13.93 3.20
C THR A 186 34.82 13.57 4.63
N ASP A 187 33.98 12.80 5.38
CA ASP A 187 34.24 12.47 6.75
C ASP A 187 35.22 11.29 6.86
N ASN A 188 36.12 11.33 7.84
CA ASN A 188 37.02 10.23 8.11
C ASN A 188 36.35 9.08 8.84
N THR A 189 35.42 9.40 9.75
CA THR A 189 34.71 8.44 10.61
C THR A 189 33.21 8.69 10.54
N PRO A 190 32.36 7.64 10.75
CA PRO A 190 30.93 7.86 10.86
C PRO A 190 30.56 8.59 12.15
N SER A 191 29.44 9.28 12.16
CA SER A 191 28.82 9.88 13.33
C SER A 191 27.48 9.23 13.59
N PHE A 192 27.10 9.10 14.88
CA PHE A 192 25.77 8.63 15.29
C PHE A 192 24.89 9.84 15.57
N LYS A 193 23.79 9.99 14.81
CA LYS A 193 22.91 11.17 14.90
C LYS A 193 21.52 10.90 14.31
N PRO A 194 20.53 11.79 14.58
CA PRO A 194 19.25 11.78 13.87
C PRO A 194 19.43 11.90 12.35
N CYS A 195 18.59 11.17 11.61
CA CYS A 195 18.51 11.28 10.15
C CYS A 195 18.16 12.71 9.74
N ALA A 196 19.01 13.32 8.89
CA ALA A 196 18.78 14.65 8.33
C ALA A 196 18.09 14.61 6.97
N ARG A 197 18.02 13.46 6.31
CA ARG A 197 17.43 13.27 4.97
C ARG A 197 16.33 12.23 5.02
N LEU A 198 15.29 12.52 5.82
CA LEU A 198 14.11 11.67 5.91
C LEU A 198 13.23 11.87 4.68
N ASP A 199 12.79 10.78 4.09
CA ASP A 199 12.07 10.74 2.82
C ASP A 199 10.86 9.80 2.88
N ILE A 200 10.00 9.90 1.89
CA ILE A 200 8.90 8.98 1.58
C ILE A 200 9.24 8.16 0.33
N GLU A 201 8.57 7.03 0.19
CA GLU A 201 8.43 6.32 -1.08
C GLU A 201 6.98 5.93 -1.28
N LEU A 202 6.36 6.53 -2.32
CA LEU A 202 5.00 6.20 -2.71
C LEU A 202 4.97 4.87 -3.44
N GLU A 203 4.25 3.91 -2.87
CA GLU A 203 4.16 2.54 -3.35
C GLU A 203 2.74 1.98 -3.28
N MET A 204 2.54 0.85 -3.95
CA MET A 204 1.42 -0.05 -3.71
C MET A 204 1.92 -1.31 -3.01
N GLY A 205 1.19 -1.75 -2.00
CA GLY A 205 1.44 -3.02 -1.31
C GLY A 205 0.47 -4.08 -1.81
N ALA A 206 0.97 -5.18 -2.39
CA ALA A 206 0.16 -6.34 -2.72
C ALA A 206 0.08 -7.28 -1.52
N VAL A 207 -1.13 -7.73 -1.18
CA VAL A 207 -1.41 -8.57 -0.01
C VAL A 207 -1.64 -10.01 -0.46
N VAL A 208 -0.79 -10.93 -0.03
CA VAL A 208 -0.93 -12.35 -0.31
C VAL A 208 -2.08 -12.92 0.52
N GLY A 209 -3.10 -13.44 -0.15
CA GLY A 209 -4.25 -14.08 0.50
C GLY A 209 -4.08 -15.58 0.63
N MET A 210 -3.68 -16.26 -0.44
CA MET A 210 -3.46 -17.70 -0.42
C MET A 210 -1.98 -18.03 -0.26
N PRO A 211 -1.61 -18.99 0.62
CA PRO A 211 -0.23 -19.42 0.79
C PRO A 211 0.25 -20.30 -0.38
N SER A 212 1.57 -20.44 -0.54
CA SER A 212 2.20 -21.47 -1.38
C SER A 212 2.80 -22.60 -0.55
N GLU A 213 3.15 -23.69 -1.22
CA GLU A 213 3.86 -24.79 -0.58
C GLU A 213 5.38 -24.57 -0.65
N MET A 214 6.09 -24.96 0.42
CA MET A 214 7.55 -24.87 0.48
C MET A 214 8.19 -25.83 -0.54
N GLY A 215 9.13 -25.30 -1.33
CA GLY A 215 9.84 -26.08 -2.35
C GLY A 215 9.15 -26.09 -3.72
N GLU A 216 7.91 -25.56 -3.83
CA GLU A 216 7.13 -25.56 -5.07
C GLU A 216 7.15 -24.17 -5.73
N PRO A 217 7.76 -24.01 -6.91
CA PRO A 217 7.66 -22.79 -7.70
C PRO A 217 6.23 -22.52 -8.15
N ILE A 218 5.86 -21.24 -8.27
CA ILE A 218 4.56 -20.82 -8.77
C ILE A 218 4.71 -20.03 -10.07
N THR A 219 3.73 -20.16 -10.96
CA THR A 219 3.62 -19.36 -12.19
C THR A 219 3.13 -17.96 -11.90
N VAL A 220 3.31 -17.01 -12.84
CA VAL A 220 2.75 -15.65 -12.75
C VAL A 220 1.23 -15.67 -12.60
N GLN A 221 0.53 -16.60 -13.28
CA GLN A 221 -0.93 -16.76 -13.15
C GLN A 221 -1.32 -17.22 -11.73
N GLN A 222 -0.64 -18.22 -11.19
CA GLN A 222 -0.87 -18.66 -9.80
C GLN A 222 -0.57 -17.55 -8.81
N ALA A 223 0.52 -16.81 -9.01
CA ALA A 223 0.87 -15.65 -8.20
C ALA A 223 -0.24 -14.58 -8.22
N ASP A 224 -0.77 -14.26 -9.42
CA ASP A 224 -1.93 -13.36 -9.52
C ASP A 224 -3.12 -13.89 -8.72
N ASP A 225 -3.45 -15.17 -8.83
CA ASP A 225 -4.59 -15.78 -8.11
C ASP A 225 -4.41 -15.79 -6.59
N MET A 226 -3.17 -15.80 -6.09
CA MET A 226 -2.85 -15.74 -4.66
C MET A 226 -3.03 -14.35 -4.04
N ILE A 227 -2.96 -13.27 -4.83
CA ILE A 227 -3.10 -11.90 -4.33
C ILE A 227 -4.58 -11.63 -4.00
N PHE A 228 -4.85 -11.25 -2.74
CA PHE A 228 -6.19 -10.86 -2.27
C PHE A 228 -6.58 -9.45 -2.72
N GLY A 229 -5.65 -8.51 -2.60
CA GLY A 229 -5.89 -7.10 -2.91
C GLY A 229 -4.66 -6.24 -2.69
N TYR A 230 -4.89 -4.92 -2.67
CA TYR A 230 -3.83 -3.92 -2.61
C TYR A 230 -4.13 -2.85 -1.57
N VAL A 231 -3.07 -2.30 -0.99
CA VAL A 231 -3.07 -1.13 -0.10
C VAL A 231 -2.13 -0.06 -0.66
N ILE A 232 -2.32 1.20 -0.29
CA ILE A 232 -1.27 2.23 -0.47
C ILE A 232 -0.21 1.97 0.58
N LEU A 233 1.05 2.08 0.19
CA LEU A 233 2.20 1.86 1.06
C LEU A 233 3.14 3.06 0.98
N ASN A 234 3.66 3.47 2.12
CA ASN A 234 4.75 4.43 2.24
C ASN A 234 5.95 3.74 2.91
N ASP A 235 7.02 3.51 2.15
CA ASP A 235 8.29 3.00 2.68
C ASP A 235 9.17 4.16 3.12
N TRP A 236 9.03 4.57 4.39
CA TRP A 236 9.79 5.67 4.97
C TRP A 236 11.29 5.41 4.88
N SER A 237 12.06 6.40 4.43
CA SER A 237 13.46 6.22 4.04
C SER A 237 14.39 7.22 4.71
N ALA A 238 15.35 6.72 5.49
CA ALA A 238 16.42 7.55 6.06
C ALA A 238 17.63 7.57 5.09
N ARG A 239 17.63 8.48 4.13
CA ARG A 239 18.57 8.49 2.98
C ARG A 239 20.04 8.62 3.35
N ASP A 240 20.35 9.38 4.38
CA ASP A 240 21.73 9.55 4.84
C ASP A 240 22.27 8.32 5.58
N ILE A 241 21.41 7.62 6.34
CA ILE A 241 21.72 6.31 6.93
C ILE A 241 21.86 5.28 5.80
N GLN A 242 20.93 5.25 4.85
CA GLN A 242 20.95 4.35 3.69
C GLN A 242 22.24 4.46 2.90
N ALA A 243 22.69 5.68 2.62
CA ALA A 243 23.89 5.93 1.82
C ALA A 243 25.15 5.34 2.46
N TRP A 244 25.18 5.19 3.79
CA TRP A 244 26.31 4.62 4.50
C TRP A 244 26.25 3.09 4.63
N GLU A 245 25.04 2.52 4.87
CA GLU A 245 24.90 1.12 5.24
C GLU A 245 24.56 0.16 4.08
N TYR A 246 24.03 0.68 2.94
CA TYR A 246 23.37 -0.18 1.95
C TYR A 246 24.27 -1.20 1.26
N GLN A 247 25.59 -0.98 1.28
CA GLN A 247 26.53 -1.95 0.74
C GLN A 247 27.14 -2.80 1.88
N PRO A 248 27.27 -4.13 1.69
CA PRO A 248 27.05 -4.91 0.47
C PRO A 248 25.66 -5.55 0.34
N LEU A 249 24.78 -5.50 1.37
CA LEU A 249 23.58 -6.34 1.42
C LEU A 249 22.27 -5.60 1.10
N GLY A 250 22.31 -4.33 0.79
CA GLY A 250 21.12 -3.50 0.55
C GLY A 250 20.68 -2.70 1.78
N PRO A 251 19.53 -2.01 1.73
CA PRO A 251 19.05 -1.17 2.83
C PRO A 251 18.68 -2.03 4.06
N PHE A 252 18.91 -1.48 5.25
CA PHE A 252 18.64 -2.16 6.52
C PHE A 252 17.99 -1.20 7.52
N GLN A 253 18.76 -0.53 8.41
CA GLN A 253 18.22 0.39 9.43
C GLN A 253 17.51 1.60 8.81
N ALA A 254 17.96 2.03 7.63
CA ALA A 254 17.38 3.12 6.87
C ALA A 254 15.90 2.90 6.45
N LYS A 255 15.45 1.65 6.47
CA LYS A 255 14.10 1.22 6.09
C LYS A 255 13.34 0.54 7.24
N ALA A 256 14.05 -0.08 8.17
CA ALA A 256 13.47 -0.93 9.22
C ALA A 256 12.71 -0.16 10.31
N PHE A 257 12.71 1.18 10.32
CA PHE A 257 12.09 1.97 11.40
C PHE A 257 10.59 2.15 11.23
N ALA A 258 10.06 2.20 10.00
CA ALA A 258 8.62 2.27 9.73
C ALA A 258 8.29 2.00 8.25
N THR A 259 7.16 1.32 8.02
CA THR A 259 6.46 1.25 6.73
C THR A 259 4.97 1.44 7.01
N SER A 260 4.34 2.48 6.44
CA SER A 260 2.92 2.76 6.66
C SER A 260 2.07 2.18 5.55
N ILE A 261 0.89 1.61 5.89
CA ILE A 261 -0.09 1.17 4.90
C ILE A 261 -1.47 1.80 5.14
N SER A 262 -2.24 1.98 4.06
CA SER A 262 -3.64 2.41 4.17
C SER A 262 -4.48 1.33 4.89
N PRO A 263 -5.55 1.72 5.62
CA PRO A 263 -6.28 0.78 6.47
C PRO A 263 -7.26 -0.12 5.70
N TRP A 264 -7.42 0.12 4.39
CA TRP A 264 -8.38 -0.55 3.53
C TRP A 264 -7.68 -1.37 2.45
N VAL A 265 -7.95 -2.67 2.42
CA VAL A 265 -7.50 -3.55 1.33
C VAL A 265 -8.54 -3.52 0.22
N VAL A 266 -8.20 -2.88 -0.90
CA VAL A 266 -9.02 -2.90 -2.12
C VAL A 266 -8.79 -4.22 -2.82
N THR A 267 -9.86 -5.00 -2.99
CA THR A 267 -9.73 -6.36 -3.53
C THR A 267 -9.40 -6.36 -5.02
N LYS A 268 -8.73 -7.40 -5.45
CA LYS A 268 -8.45 -7.65 -6.86
C LYS A 268 -9.72 -7.72 -7.72
N ALA A 269 -10.83 -8.20 -7.14
CA ALA A 269 -12.14 -8.22 -7.80
C ALA A 269 -12.69 -6.81 -8.08
N ALA A 270 -12.50 -5.86 -7.14
CA ALA A 270 -12.87 -4.46 -7.34
C ALA A 270 -11.98 -3.78 -8.39
N LEU A 271 -10.71 -4.18 -8.49
CA LEU A 271 -9.74 -3.64 -9.44
C LEU A 271 -9.81 -4.28 -10.84
N ALA A 272 -10.55 -5.36 -11.01
CA ALA A 272 -10.60 -6.09 -12.29
C ALA A 272 -10.93 -5.21 -13.52
N PRO A 273 -11.86 -4.23 -13.46
CA PRO A 273 -12.15 -3.35 -14.58
C PRO A 273 -10.99 -2.42 -14.99
N PHE A 274 -10.01 -2.23 -14.14
CA PHE A 274 -8.89 -1.28 -14.31
C PHE A 274 -7.58 -1.97 -14.69
N ARG A 275 -7.63 -3.28 -15.06
CA ARG A 275 -6.44 -4.01 -15.48
C ARG A 275 -5.87 -3.43 -16.77
N VAL A 276 -4.54 -3.25 -16.76
CA VAL A 276 -3.76 -2.80 -17.92
C VAL A 276 -2.50 -3.65 -18.08
N SER A 277 -1.96 -3.67 -19.28
CA SER A 277 -0.69 -4.35 -19.56
C SER A 277 0.47 -3.60 -18.93
N THR A 278 1.51 -4.33 -18.54
CA THR A 278 2.81 -3.74 -18.19
C THR A 278 3.40 -2.98 -19.38
N PRO A 279 4.25 -1.97 -19.15
CA PRO A 279 4.93 -1.24 -20.22
C PRO A 279 5.71 -2.17 -21.16
N PRO A 280 5.95 -1.76 -22.43
CA PRO A 280 6.76 -2.52 -23.37
C PRO A 280 8.13 -2.88 -22.78
N ARG A 281 8.55 -4.12 -22.97
CA ARG A 281 9.82 -4.64 -22.46
C ARG A 281 11.00 -4.19 -23.31
N GLU A 282 12.05 -3.71 -22.69
CA GLU A 282 13.33 -3.39 -23.34
C GLU A 282 14.18 -4.64 -23.58
N LYS A 283 13.95 -5.68 -22.76
CA LYS A 283 14.60 -6.98 -22.86
C LYS A 283 13.55 -8.09 -22.76
N GLU A 284 13.74 -9.15 -23.50
CA GLU A 284 12.95 -10.36 -23.37
C GLU A 284 13.15 -10.98 -21.97
N LEU A 285 12.05 -11.31 -21.30
CA LEU A 285 12.07 -11.97 -20.02
C LEU A 285 12.19 -13.49 -20.19
N LEU A 286 12.74 -14.16 -19.19
CA LEU A 286 12.70 -15.61 -19.14
C LEU A 286 11.24 -16.10 -18.96
N PRO A 287 10.87 -17.28 -19.52
CA PRO A 287 9.49 -17.74 -19.58
C PRO A 287 8.72 -17.77 -18.28
N TYR A 288 9.40 -17.98 -17.14
CA TYR A 288 8.74 -18.01 -15.82
C TYR A 288 8.17 -16.65 -15.35
N LEU A 289 8.59 -15.55 -16.00
CA LEU A 289 8.08 -14.20 -15.73
C LEU A 289 7.10 -13.69 -16.80
N ASN A 290 6.74 -14.51 -17.80
CA ASN A 290 5.80 -14.10 -18.83
C ASN A 290 4.38 -13.96 -18.26
N GLU A 291 3.76 -12.83 -18.54
CA GLU A 291 2.38 -12.54 -18.14
C GLU A 291 1.42 -13.10 -19.19
N PRO A 292 0.39 -13.87 -18.79
CA PRO A 292 -0.60 -14.39 -19.71
C PRO A 292 -1.62 -13.33 -20.20
N GLY A 293 -1.58 -12.12 -19.63
CA GLY A 293 -2.47 -11.01 -19.94
C GLY A 293 -2.14 -9.75 -19.15
N PRO A 294 -3.01 -8.75 -19.11
CA PRO A 294 -2.82 -7.54 -18.31
C PRO A 294 -2.73 -7.85 -16.80
N MET A 295 -1.66 -7.43 -16.15
CA MET A 295 -1.37 -7.73 -14.73
C MET A 295 -1.09 -6.49 -13.88
N LEU A 296 -1.09 -5.28 -14.47
CA LEU A 296 -1.09 -4.01 -13.74
C LEU A 296 -2.49 -3.41 -13.67
N TYR A 297 -2.59 -2.27 -13.01
CA TYR A 297 -3.84 -1.54 -12.83
C TYR A 297 -3.64 -0.05 -13.12
N ASP A 298 -4.65 0.59 -13.72
CA ASP A 298 -4.69 2.05 -13.90
C ASP A 298 -5.21 2.67 -12.60
N ILE A 299 -4.29 3.05 -11.73
CA ILE A 299 -4.54 3.64 -10.41
C ILE A 299 -3.77 4.96 -10.35
N ASP A 300 -4.49 6.07 -10.25
CA ASP A 300 -3.91 7.38 -9.96
C ASP A 300 -3.49 7.47 -8.50
N LEU A 301 -2.32 8.07 -8.27
CA LEU A 301 -1.71 8.19 -6.94
C LEU A 301 -1.23 9.63 -6.74
N GLU A 302 -1.47 10.19 -5.55
CA GLU A 302 -1.04 11.54 -5.19
C GLU A 302 -0.32 11.55 -3.85
N ILE A 303 0.62 12.51 -3.71
CA ILE A 303 1.35 12.78 -2.47
C ILE A 303 1.05 14.21 -2.05
N TYR A 304 0.65 14.36 -0.80
CA TYR A 304 0.44 15.64 -0.16
C TYR A 304 1.40 15.82 1.02
N MET A 305 1.91 17.03 1.18
CA MET A 305 2.76 17.43 2.30
C MET A 305 2.14 18.64 3.00
N ARG A 306 2.01 18.55 4.32
CA ARG A 306 1.55 19.62 5.18
C ARG A 306 2.60 19.94 6.23
N PRO A 307 3.33 21.07 6.11
CA PRO A 307 4.23 21.55 7.15
C PRO A 307 3.53 21.80 8.49
N GLU A 308 4.27 21.67 9.58
CA GLU A 308 3.73 21.96 10.91
C GLU A 308 3.24 23.41 11.01
N GLY A 309 2.09 23.61 11.66
CA GLY A 309 1.48 24.94 11.83
C GLY A 309 0.74 25.48 10.60
N THR A 310 0.74 24.77 9.47
CA THR A 310 -0.04 25.16 8.28
C THR A 310 -1.41 24.48 8.24
N ALA A 311 -2.41 25.20 7.71
CA ALA A 311 -3.77 24.68 7.57
C ALA A 311 -3.96 23.83 6.30
N HIS A 312 -3.13 24.03 5.29
CA HIS A 312 -3.27 23.41 3.96
C HIS A 312 -2.12 22.45 3.66
N ALA A 313 -2.45 21.35 3.01
CA ALA A 313 -1.49 20.42 2.45
C ALA A 313 -1.24 20.77 0.98
N SER A 314 0.01 20.85 0.59
CA SER A 314 0.43 21.03 -0.81
C SER A 314 0.50 19.69 -1.51
N LYS A 315 -0.11 19.56 -2.70
CA LYS A 315 0.13 18.41 -3.55
C LYS A 315 1.52 18.53 -4.17
N ILE A 316 2.40 17.58 -3.86
CA ILE A 316 3.80 17.60 -4.31
C ILE A 316 4.07 16.68 -5.49
N ALA A 317 3.25 15.63 -5.69
CA ALA A 317 3.35 14.75 -6.85
C ALA A 317 2.01 14.11 -7.20
N ARG A 318 1.87 13.72 -8.48
CA ARG A 318 0.82 12.83 -8.97
C ARG A 318 1.40 11.87 -9.99
N THR A 319 1.24 10.58 -9.78
CA THR A 319 1.71 9.52 -10.66
C THR A 319 0.63 8.46 -10.89
N ASN A 320 0.98 7.35 -11.51
CA ASN A 320 0.05 6.25 -11.74
C ASN A 320 0.75 4.90 -11.63
N TYR A 321 0.10 3.92 -11.01
CA TYR A 321 0.65 2.57 -10.78
C TYR A 321 0.99 1.81 -12.08
N LYS A 322 0.33 2.13 -13.20
CA LYS A 322 0.67 1.55 -14.52
C LYS A 322 2.08 1.88 -15.03
N GLN A 323 2.82 2.78 -14.36
CA GLN A 323 4.22 3.08 -14.68
C GLN A 323 5.20 2.00 -14.20
N MET A 324 4.73 1.03 -13.39
CA MET A 324 5.59 -0.05 -12.89
C MET A 324 6.06 -0.96 -14.02
N TYR A 325 7.35 -1.35 -13.96
CA TYR A 325 7.95 -2.23 -14.98
C TYR A 325 7.58 -3.70 -14.75
N PHE A 326 7.58 -4.17 -13.50
CA PHE A 326 7.13 -5.51 -13.11
C PHE A 326 5.83 -5.43 -12.32
N SER A 327 4.87 -6.31 -12.63
CA SER A 327 3.64 -6.45 -11.86
C SER A 327 3.86 -7.16 -10.53
N ALA A 328 2.92 -7.02 -9.59
CA ALA A 328 2.95 -7.75 -8.32
C ALA A 328 2.91 -9.28 -8.53
N ALA A 329 2.24 -9.76 -9.57
CA ALA A 329 2.24 -11.18 -9.93
C ALA A 329 3.64 -11.67 -10.36
N GLN A 330 4.39 -10.85 -11.12
CA GLN A 330 5.78 -11.17 -11.46
C GLN A 330 6.70 -11.12 -10.24
N GLN A 331 6.51 -10.14 -9.36
CA GLN A 331 7.25 -10.04 -8.09
C GLN A 331 7.06 -11.28 -7.23
N LEU A 332 5.80 -11.70 -7.04
CA LEU A 332 5.46 -12.88 -6.25
C LEU A 332 5.98 -14.19 -6.89
N ALA A 333 5.82 -14.34 -8.21
CA ALA A 333 6.35 -15.50 -8.93
C ALA A 333 7.88 -15.59 -8.81
N HIS A 334 8.58 -14.45 -8.95
CA HIS A 334 10.03 -14.42 -8.78
C HIS A 334 10.46 -14.72 -7.35
N HIS A 335 9.74 -14.22 -6.36
CA HIS A 335 10.01 -14.49 -4.95
C HIS A 335 9.91 -15.99 -4.63
N ALA A 336 8.91 -16.66 -5.18
CA ALA A 336 8.64 -18.07 -4.92
C ALA A 336 9.38 -19.03 -5.86
N VAL A 337 10.04 -18.57 -6.93
CA VAL A 337 10.66 -19.46 -7.94
C VAL A 337 11.73 -20.41 -7.39
N SER A 338 12.39 -20.02 -6.30
CA SER A 338 13.36 -20.87 -5.60
C SER A 338 12.72 -21.86 -4.62
N GLY A 339 11.40 -21.92 -4.55
CA GLY A 339 10.66 -22.70 -3.55
C GLY A 339 10.45 -21.98 -2.22
N CYS A 340 10.63 -20.66 -2.18
CA CYS A 340 10.29 -19.86 -1.00
C CYS A 340 8.79 -19.94 -0.74
N LYS A 341 8.41 -20.38 0.46
CA LYS A 341 7.00 -20.42 0.87
C LYS A 341 6.48 -19.02 1.10
N MET A 342 5.32 -18.71 0.49
CA MET A 342 4.55 -17.50 0.76
C MET A 342 3.42 -17.82 1.72
N ASN A 343 3.11 -16.90 2.63
CA ASN A 343 2.09 -17.07 3.66
C ASN A 343 0.91 -16.11 3.44
N THR A 344 -0.25 -16.46 3.97
CA THR A 344 -1.38 -15.53 4.09
C THR A 344 -0.99 -14.34 4.96
N GLY A 345 -1.07 -13.14 4.40
CA GLY A 345 -0.65 -11.90 5.07
C GLY A 345 0.76 -11.43 4.73
N ASP A 346 1.49 -12.11 3.83
CA ASP A 346 2.72 -11.53 3.27
C ASP A 346 2.37 -10.26 2.50
N LEU A 347 3.20 -9.22 2.70
CA LEU A 347 3.09 -7.92 2.07
C LEU A 347 4.24 -7.73 1.07
N LEU A 348 3.90 -7.38 -0.16
CA LEU A 348 4.87 -7.10 -1.22
C LEU A 348 4.79 -5.61 -1.60
N GLY A 349 5.77 -4.81 -1.20
CA GLY A 349 5.94 -3.43 -1.67
C GLY A 349 6.38 -3.41 -3.13
N SER A 350 5.79 -2.53 -3.91
CA SER A 350 6.06 -2.44 -5.35
C SER A 350 7.44 -1.88 -5.69
N GLY A 351 8.05 -1.17 -4.76
CA GLY A 351 9.06 -0.18 -5.06
C GLY A 351 8.43 1.14 -5.47
N THR A 352 9.15 2.23 -5.27
CA THR A 352 8.69 3.60 -5.51
C THR A 352 8.11 3.79 -6.91
N ILE A 353 6.92 4.37 -6.99
CA ILE A 353 6.17 4.61 -8.22
C ILE A 353 6.48 6.02 -8.72
N SER A 354 7.28 6.11 -9.77
CA SER A 354 7.60 7.37 -10.45
C SER A 354 7.28 7.28 -11.93
N GLY A 355 6.73 8.35 -12.49
CA GLY A 355 6.55 8.53 -13.92
C GLY A 355 7.71 9.32 -14.56
N PRO A 356 7.66 9.61 -15.87
CA PRO A 356 8.75 10.27 -16.59
C PRO A 356 8.95 11.74 -16.22
N GLU A 357 7.90 12.43 -15.78
CA GLU A 357 7.95 13.85 -15.47
C GLU A 357 8.27 14.09 -14.00
N ARG A 358 8.95 15.20 -13.67
CA ARG A 358 9.31 15.54 -12.29
C ARG A 358 8.11 15.57 -11.35
N THR A 359 6.98 16.09 -11.78
CA THR A 359 5.72 16.14 -11.02
C THR A 359 5.11 14.77 -10.75
N GLN A 360 5.69 13.70 -11.31
CA GLN A 360 5.27 12.32 -11.17
C GLN A 360 6.23 11.48 -10.33
N PHE A 361 7.24 12.10 -9.69
CA PHE A 361 8.22 11.36 -8.88
C PHE A 361 7.64 10.99 -7.51
N GLY A 362 7.85 9.73 -7.12
CA GLY A 362 7.27 9.14 -5.91
C GLY A 362 8.09 9.33 -4.63
N SER A 363 9.20 10.08 -4.68
CA SER A 363 10.05 10.35 -3.51
C SER A 363 10.58 11.78 -3.50
N LEU A 364 10.87 12.32 -2.30
CA LEU A 364 11.51 13.63 -2.18
C LEU A 364 12.95 13.61 -2.68
N LEU A 365 13.64 12.49 -2.55
CA LEU A 365 14.97 12.29 -3.12
C LEU A 365 14.98 12.64 -4.61
N GLU A 366 13.98 12.19 -5.37
CA GLU A 366 13.83 12.47 -6.79
C GLU A 366 13.33 13.90 -7.03
N LEU A 367 12.26 14.30 -6.35
CA LEU A 367 11.61 15.61 -6.48
C LEU A 367 12.59 16.76 -6.20
N SER A 368 13.44 16.61 -5.19
CA SER A 368 14.47 17.60 -4.84
C SER A 368 15.82 17.36 -5.50
N TRP A 369 15.93 16.33 -6.34
CA TRP A 369 17.17 15.90 -7.00
C TRP A 369 18.34 15.76 -6.01
N GLY A 370 18.11 14.96 -4.96
CA GLY A 370 19.10 14.75 -3.90
C GLY A 370 19.30 15.95 -2.98
N GLY A 371 18.33 16.85 -2.90
CA GLY A 371 18.38 18.07 -2.10
C GLY A 371 18.98 19.29 -2.80
N LYS A 372 19.32 19.18 -4.09
CA LYS A 372 19.92 20.27 -4.88
C LYS A 372 18.87 21.28 -5.37
N ASP A 373 17.63 20.87 -5.48
CA ASP A 373 16.54 21.65 -6.04
C ASP A 373 15.30 21.52 -5.13
N PRO A 374 15.24 22.31 -4.04
CA PRO A 374 14.16 22.22 -3.07
C PRO A 374 12.77 22.46 -3.67
N LEU A 375 11.75 21.74 -3.19
CA LEU A 375 10.36 21.97 -3.53
C LEU A 375 9.87 23.24 -2.84
N ARG A 376 9.14 24.08 -3.58
CA ARG A 376 8.36 25.19 -3.00
C ARG A 376 6.93 24.73 -2.79
N LEU A 377 6.47 24.79 -1.56
CA LEU A 377 5.11 24.46 -1.17
C LEU A 377 4.16 25.66 -1.38
N GLU A 378 2.85 25.39 -1.42
CA GLU A 378 1.84 26.44 -1.68
C GLU A 378 1.83 27.55 -0.62
N GLY A 379 2.18 27.21 0.64
CA GLY A 379 2.33 28.17 1.74
C GLY A 379 3.58 29.04 1.67
N GLY A 380 4.51 28.74 0.75
CA GLY A 380 5.79 29.45 0.57
C GLY A 380 6.97 28.79 1.24
N GLU A 381 6.77 27.77 2.07
CA GLU A 381 7.81 26.96 2.67
C GLU A 381 8.58 26.16 1.59
N THR A 382 9.81 25.78 1.89
CA THR A 382 10.61 24.93 1.02
C THR A 382 11.01 23.64 1.71
N ARG A 383 11.05 22.54 0.95
CA ARG A 383 11.48 21.23 1.45
C ARG A 383 12.39 20.52 0.43
N SER A 384 13.50 20.02 0.92
CA SER A 384 14.31 19.03 0.19
C SER A 384 14.04 17.62 0.71
N PHE A 385 13.86 17.49 2.02
CA PHE A 385 13.50 16.30 2.78
C PHE A 385 12.49 16.67 3.84
N ILE A 386 11.95 15.68 4.54
CA ILE A 386 10.90 15.87 5.54
C ILE A 386 11.50 16.47 6.82
N GLU A 387 10.85 17.49 7.37
CA GLU A 387 11.17 18.09 8.65
C GLU A 387 10.29 17.55 9.78
N ASP A 388 10.70 17.75 11.04
CA ASP A 388 9.88 17.38 12.20
C ASP A 388 8.58 18.21 12.20
N GLY A 389 7.46 17.56 12.50
CA GLY A 389 6.14 18.16 12.46
C GLY A 389 5.43 18.09 11.10
N ASP A 390 6.14 17.83 10.01
CA ASP A 390 5.52 17.63 8.69
C ASP A 390 4.62 16.40 8.71
N THR A 391 3.48 16.51 8.03
CA THR A 391 2.55 15.40 7.78
C THR A 391 2.53 15.07 6.30
N LEU A 392 2.76 13.80 5.96
CA LEU A 392 2.69 13.28 4.60
C LEU A 392 1.42 12.45 4.46
N THR A 393 0.69 12.64 3.34
CA THR A 393 -0.50 11.85 3.01
C THR A 393 -0.41 11.36 1.58
N LEU A 394 -0.49 10.05 1.42
CA LEU A 394 -0.57 9.37 0.14
C LEU A 394 -2.02 8.95 -0.07
N THR A 395 -2.54 9.17 -1.27
CA THR A 395 -3.90 8.77 -1.65
C THR A 395 -3.91 8.19 -3.06
N GLY A 396 -4.93 7.40 -3.38
CA GLY A 396 -5.03 6.80 -4.70
C GLY A 396 -6.44 6.33 -5.02
N TRP A 397 -6.73 6.26 -6.31
CA TRP A 397 -8.01 5.79 -6.83
C TRP A 397 -7.89 5.26 -8.26
N ALA A 398 -8.83 4.40 -8.63
CA ALA A 398 -9.06 4.03 -10.02
C ALA A 398 -10.39 4.63 -10.49
N GLU A 399 -10.40 5.22 -11.70
CA GLU A 399 -11.54 5.93 -12.26
C GLU A 399 -12.33 5.04 -13.20
N GLY A 400 -13.59 4.76 -12.87
CA GLY A 400 -14.54 4.02 -13.69
C GLY A 400 -15.53 4.95 -14.41
N ASP A 401 -16.42 4.38 -15.20
CA ASP A 401 -17.50 5.13 -15.85
C ASP A 401 -18.58 5.51 -14.83
N GLY A 402 -18.53 6.77 -14.39
CA GLY A 402 -19.45 7.34 -13.40
C GLY A 402 -19.24 6.90 -11.95
N TYR A 403 -18.08 6.32 -11.62
CA TYR A 403 -17.69 6.00 -10.24
C TYR A 403 -16.18 6.00 -10.07
N ARG A 404 -15.74 6.08 -8.82
CA ARG A 404 -14.31 6.02 -8.45
C ARG A 404 -14.13 5.02 -7.31
N ILE A 405 -13.13 4.17 -7.37
CA ILE A 405 -12.75 3.31 -6.25
C ILE A 405 -11.45 3.81 -5.64
N GLY A 406 -11.45 4.06 -4.33
CA GLY A 406 -10.31 4.58 -3.61
C GLY A 406 -9.77 3.61 -2.57
N PHE A 407 -8.57 3.91 -2.06
CA PHE A 407 -7.83 3.08 -1.11
C PHE A 407 -7.87 3.66 0.32
N GLY A 408 -8.53 4.80 0.53
CA GLY A 408 -8.36 5.59 1.74
C GLY A 408 -7.02 6.34 1.70
N GLU A 409 -6.63 6.87 2.85
CA GLU A 409 -5.38 7.62 2.99
C GLU A 409 -4.31 6.77 3.69
N CYS A 410 -3.05 6.95 3.28
CA CYS A 410 -1.87 6.51 4.02
C CYS A 410 -1.15 7.77 4.52
N THR A 411 -1.33 8.10 5.80
CA THR A 411 -0.83 9.34 6.40
C THR A 411 0.06 9.07 7.60
N GLY A 412 1.04 9.96 7.84
CA GLY A 412 1.90 9.93 9.02
C GLY A 412 2.53 11.29 9.29
N LYS A 413 2.58 11.69 10.57
CA LYS A 413 3.28 12.88 11.05
C LYS A 413 4.65 12.50 11.58
N ILE A 414 5.67 13.32 11.25
CA ILE A 414 7.03 13.10 11.73
C ILE A 414 7.21 13.75 13.10
N LEU A 415 7.58 12.93 14.07
CA LEU A 415 7.98 13.36 15.40
C LEU A 415 9.51 13.52 15.49
N PRO A 416 10.02 14.41 16.36
CA PRO A 416 11.44 14.51 16.62
C PRO A 416 12.08 13.16 16.98
N ALA A 417 13.36 13.03 16.67
CA ALA A 417 14.15 11.86 17.05
C ALA A 417 14.17 11.67 18.58
N PRO A 418 14.21 10.42 19.05
CA PRO A 418 14.35 10.14 20.49
C PRO A 418 15.68 10.69 21.00
N ASN A 419 15.68 11.19 22.24
CA ASN A 419 16.90 11.62 22.90
C ASN A 419 17.71 10.38 23.36
N PHE A 420 18.47 9.84 22.41
CA PHE A 420 19.32 8.67 22.65
C PHE A 420 20.77 9.12 22.82
N LYS A 421 21.30 8.91 24.04
CA LYS A 421 22.72 9.08 24.34
C LYS A 421 23.32 7.67 24.34
N GLY A 422 23.98 7.31 23.24
CA GLY A 422 24.72 6.06 23.12
C GLY A 422 25.90 5.95 24.08
#